data_7c6952fb77de47f7d980d6a1d1e77dc8
#
_entry.id   7c6952fb77de47f7d980d6a1d1e77dc8
#
_cell.length_a   1.000
_cell.length_b   1.000
_cell.length_c   1.000
_cell.angle_alpha   90.00
_cell.angle_beta   90.00
_cell.angle_gamma   90.00
#
_symmetry.space_group_name_H-M   'P 1'
#
loop_
_entity.id
_entity.type
_entity.pdbx_description
1 polymer ?
#
loop_
_entity_poly.entity_id
_entity_poly.type
_entity_poly.pdbx_seq_one_letter_code
_entity_poly.pdbx_strand_id
1 'polypeptide(L)'
;MNALVKTICTFVTSSIGRKIIVALTGLCLVLFLAGHLAGNLLIFGGPEWINTYAHGPHSMPEAALWGIRAGLGVIFIIHVWLTIQLKLENNAAREPYVFKNTIKATLSSRYMIYTGLTVLVFLVYHLYQYTLRVGYDPAQFTTFISDGTVETFDVYKMIVAGFSNVWCSAFYILAVLMLFSHLRHGVQSIFQTVGVDSRKIRPLYNFVAIAYGAIICLGFISVPVSVLLGIIK
;
A
#
# COMPACT_ATOMS: atom_id res chain seq x y z
N MET A 1 0.06 -30.10 -24.87
CA MET A 1 -0.24 -28.79 -24.18
C MET A 1 -1.08 -27.95 -25.13
N ASN A 2 -2.25 -27.49 -24.70
CA ASN A 2 -3.21 -26.76 -25.54
C ASN A 2 -2.58 -25.43 -26.04
N ALA A 3 -2.83 -25.00 -27.29
CA ALA A 3 -2.26 -23.76 -27.85
C ALA A 3 -2.49 -22.53 -26.94
N LEU A 4 -3.68 -22.43 -26.33
CA LEU A 4 -4.02 -21.39 -25.35
C LEU A 4 -3.08 -21.40 -24.14
N VAL A 5 -2.84 -22.57 -23.56
CA VAL A 5 -1.92 -22.74 -22.40
C VAL A 5 -0.51 -22.31 -22.76
N LYS A 6 -0.03 -22.70 -23.95
CA LYS A 6 1.29 -22.29 -24.45
C LYS A 6 1.40 -20.77 -24.60
N THR A 7 0.36 -20.12 -25.17
CA THR A 7 0.32 -18.66 -25.33
C THR A 7 0.33 -17.95 -23.98
N ILE A 8 -0.49 -18.38 -23.02
CA ILE A 8 -0.53 -17.81 -21.67
C ILE A 8 0.82 -17.97 -20.97
N CYS A 9 1.41 -19.16 -21.00
CA CYS A 9 2.72 -19.40 -20.41
C CYS A 9 3.81 -18.49 -21.03
N THR A 10 3.83 -18.38 -22.37
CA THR A 10 4.78 -17.50 -23.06
C THR A 10 4.59 -16.03 -22.66
N PHE A 11 3.34 -15.58 -22.54
CA PHE A 11 3.03 -14.22 -22.10
C PHE A 11 3.53 -13.97 -20.66
N VAL A 12 3.14 -14.82 -19.71
CA VAL A 12 3.48 -14.66 -18.29
C VAL A 12 4.99 -14.75 -18.03
N THR A 13 5.73 -15.53 -18.83
CA THR A 13 7.18 -15.65 -18.72
C THR A 13 7.95 -14.57 -19.47
N SER A 14 7.30 -13.84 -20.39
CA SER A 14 7.95 -12.74 -21.12
C SER A 14 8.19 -11.52 -20.24
N SER A 15 9.24 -10.74 -20.52
CA SER A 15 9.52 -9.49 -19.81
C SER A 15 8.39 -8.46 -19.93
N ILE A 16 7.70 -8.43 -21.08
CA ILE A 16 6.55 -7.55 -21.33
C ILE A 16 5.35 -8.00 -20.50
N GLY A 17 5.00 -9.28 -20.54
CA GLY A 17 3.88 -9.82 -19.77
C GLY A 17 4.05 -9.61 -18.27
N ARG A 18 5.26 -9.85 -17.74
CA ARG A 18 5.56 -9.59 -16.32
C ARG A 18 5.43 -8.12 -15.96
N LYS A 19 5.86 -7.17 -16.81
CA LYS A 19 5.67 -5.73 -16.60
C LYS A 19 4.18 -5.35 -16.55
N ILE A 20 3.36 -5.95 -17.45
CA ILE A 20 1.91 -5.73 -17.44
C ILE A 20 1.28 -6.27 -16.15
N ILE A 21 1.66 -7.47 -15.71
CA ILE A 21 1.15 -8.03 -14.44
C ILE A 21 1.55 -7.15 -13.25
N VAL A 22 2.79 -6.65 -13.21
CA VAL A 22 3.24 -5.71 -12.17
C VAL A 22 2.45 -4.40 -12.20
N ALA A 23 2.11 -3.88 -13.38
CA ALA A 23 1.30 -2.68 -13.52
C ALA A 23 -0.14 -2.90 -13.04
N LEU A 24 -0.76 -4.03 -13.39
CA LEU A 24 -2.12 -4.38 -12.95
C LEU A 24 -2.20 -4.63 -11.45
N THR A 25 -1.28 -5.42 -10.90
CA THR A 25 -1.21 -5.65 -9.44
C THR A 25 -0.90 -4.36 -8.70
N GLY A 26 -0.01 -3.52 -9.22
CA GLY A 26 0.26 -2.19 -8.68
C GLY A 26 -0.96 -1.27 -8.70
N LEU A 27 -1.76 -1.29 -9.77
CA LEU A 27 -3.01 -0.53 -9.85
C LEU A 27 -4.03 -1.00 -8.80
N CYS A 28 -4.19 -2.32 -8.61
CA CYS A 28 -5.06 -2.86 -7.56
C CYS A 28 -4.62 -2.37 -6.16
N LEU A 29 -3.31 -2.37 -5.88
CA LEU A 29 -2.77 -1.89 -4.61
C LEU A 29 -2.95 -0.37 -4.43
N VAL A 30 -2.81 0.42 -5.50
CA VAL A 30 -3.08 1.86 -5.50
C VAL A 30 -4.55 2.13 -5.17
N LEU A 31 -5.49 1.43 -5.80
CA LEU A 31 -6.93 1.57 -5.50
C LEU A 31 -7.27 1.13 -4.07
N PHE A 32 -6.67 0.04 -3.59
CA PHE A 32 -6.80 -0.39 -2.21
C PHE A 32 -6.33 0.68 -1.22
N LEU A 33 -5.17 1.32 -1.46
CA LEU A 33 -4.66 2.38 -0.59
C LEU A 33 -5.60 3.59 -0.51
N ALA A 34 -6.26 3.96 -1.59
CA ALA A 34 -7.25 5.04 -1.58
C ALA A 34 -8.43 4.71 -0.66
N GLY A 35 -9.01 3.51 -0.80
CA GLY A 35 -10.10 3.04 0.07
C GLY A 35 -9.65 2.87 1.52
N HIS A 36 -8.44 2.36 1.74
CA HIS A 36 -7.85 2.19 3.07
C HIS A 36 -7.62 3.54 3.76
N LEU A 37 -7.13 4.56 3.04
CA LEU A 37 -7.02 5.90 3.56
C LEU A 37 -8.39 6.48 3.92
N ALA A 38 -9.38 6.37 3.03
CA ALA A 38 -10.72 6.88 3.29
C ALA A 38 -11.31 6.29 4.58
N GLY A 39 -11.15 4.98 4.81
CA GLY A 39 -11.55 4.34 6.06
C GLY A 39 -10.78 4.85 7.29
N ASN A 40 -9.46 5.04 7.17
CA ASN A 40 -8.65 5.54 8.29
C ASN A 40 -8.97 6.99 8.65
N LEU A 41 -9.35 7.84 7.69
CA LEU A 41 -9.73 9.23 7.95
C LEU A 41 -11.03 9.36 8.74
N LEU A 42 -11.86 8.32 8.84
CA LEU A 42 -13.05 8.30 9.68
C LEU A 42 -12.71 8.45 11.17
N ILE A 43 -11.46 8.25 11.58
CA ILE A 43 -11.01 8.49 12.96
C ILE A 43 -11.26 9.94 13.39
N PHE A 44 -11.21 10.90 12.45
CA PHE A 44 -11.48 12.31 12.71
C PHE A 44 -12.98 12.60 12.97
N GLY A 45 -13.86 11.69 12.57
CA GLY A 45 -15.29 11.71 12.91
C GLY A 45 -15.60 11.16 14.32
N GLY A 46 -14.58 10.60 15.00
CA GLY A 46 -14.70 10.06 16.35
C GLY A 46 -14.87 8.53 16.38
N PRO A 47 -14.98 7.97 17.62
CA PRO A 47 -15.03 6.53 17.85
C PRO A 47 -16.15 5.82 17.09
N GLU A 48 -17.35 6.38 17.07
CA GLU A 48 -18.52 5.78 16.43
C GLU A 48 -18.28 5.55 14.93
N TRP A 49 -17.70 6.53 14.24
CA TRP A 49 -17.49 6.45 12.79
C TRP A 49 -16.49 5.36 12.40
N ILE A 50 -15.34 5.35 13.03
CA ILE A 50 -14.29 4.38 12.66
C ILE A 50 -14.63 2.97 13.14
N ASN A 51 -15.26 2.82 14.32
CA ASN A 51 -15.62 1.52 14.83
C ASN A 51 -16.77 0.90 14.02
N THR A 52 -17.77 1.69 13.61
CA THR A 52 -18.84 1.23 12.70
C THR A 52 -18.26 0.81 11.34
N TYR A 53 -17.37 1.60 10.77
CA TYR A 53 -16.70 1.24 9.51
C TYR A 53 -15.89 -0.06 9.66
N ALA A 54 -15.12 -0.21 10.73
CA ALA A 54 -14.31 -1.38 10.97
C ALA A 54 -15.15 -2.64 11.26
N HIS A 55 -16.32 -2.47 11.88
CA HIS A 55 -17.27 -3.57 12.12
C HIS A 55 -17.82 -4.14 10.81
N GLY A 56 -18.05 -3.32 9.79
CA GLY A 56 -18.67 -3.74 8.52
C GLY A 56 -18.01 -4.98 7.90
N PRO A 57 -16.71 -5.02 7.61
CA PRO A 57 -16.04 -6.22 7.13
C PRO A 57 -16.12 -7.41 8.09
N HIS A 58 -16.13 -7.18 9.40
CA HIS A 58 -16.20 -8.24 10.41
C HIS A 58 -17.62 -8.82 10.59
N SER A 59 -18.66 -8.14 10.14
CA SER A 59 -20.02 -8.66 10.10
C SER A 59 -20.29 -9.60 8.91
N MET A 60 -19.34 -9.67 7.95
CA MET A 60 -19.42 -10.61 6.83
C MET A 60 -19.13 -12.05 7.30
N PRO A 61 -19.56 -13.07 6.53
CA PRO A 61 -19.13 -14.44 6.77
C PRO A 61 -17.60 -14.54 6.81
N GLU A 62 -17.06 -15.25 7.78
CA GLU A 62 -15.60 -15.32 8.01
C GLU A 62 -14.83 -15.76 6.75
N ALA A 63 -15.37 -16.72 5.99
CA ALA A 63 -14.77 -17.16 4.73
C ALA A 63 -14.66 -16.02 3.69
N ALA A 64 -15.65 -15.11 3.63
CA ALA A 64 -15.62 -13.97 2.71
C ALA A 64 -14.53 -12.96 3.14
N LEU A 65 -14.44 -12.63 4.42
CA LEU A 65 -13.41 -11.75 4.95
C LEU A 65 -12.00 -12.29 4.69
N TRP A 66 -11.75 -13.57 4.99
CA TRP A 66 -10.48 -14.20 4.71
C TRP A 66 -10.19 -14.33 3.22
N GLY A 67 -11.21 -14.54 2.38
CA GLY A 67 -11.08 -14.54 0.92
C GLY A 67 -10.57 -13.20 0.39
N ILE A 68 -11.12 -12.07 0.87
CA ILE A 68 -10.69 -10.72 0.50
C ILE A 68 -9.24 -10.48 0.96
N ARG A 69 -8.91 -10.82 2.20
CA ARG A 69 -7.55 -10.68 2.76
C ARG A 69 -6.53 -11.53 1.99
N ALA A 70 -6.84 -12.78 1.71
CA ALA A 70 -5.98 -13.68 0.95
C ALA A 70 -5.80 -13.20 -0.49
N GLY A 71 -6.87 -12.75 -1.15
CA GLY A 71 -6.80 -12.19 -2.50
C GLY A 71 -5.87 -10.99 -2.58
N LEU A 72 -5.99 -10.04 -1.65
CA LEU A 72 -5.09 -8.90 -1.56
C LEU A 72 -3.65 -9.32 -1.26
N GLY A 73 -3.46 -10.31 -0.37
CA GLY A 73 -2.15 -10.87 -0.07
C GLY A 73 -1.48 -11.51 -1.29
N VAL A 74 -2.23 -12.28 -2.09
CA VAL A 74 -1.74 -12.88 -3.35
C VAL A 74 -1.34 -11.80 -4.35
N ILE A 75 -2.17 -10.76 -4.54
CA ILE A 75 -1.85 -9.62 -5.42
C ILE A 75 -0.54 -8.97 -4.98
N PHE A 76 -0.37 -8.74 -3.67
CA PHE A 76 0.84 -8.14 -3.12
C PHE A 76 2.08 -9.04 -3.34
N ILE A 77 1.97 -10.34 -3.07
CA ILE A 77 3.07 -11.30 -3.28
C ILE A 77 3.49 -11.35 -4.73
N ILE A 78 2.54 -11.42 -5.67
CA ILE A 78 2.82 -11.41 -7.11
C ILE A 78 3.53 -10.11 -7.51
N HIS A 79 3.05 -8.96 -7.00
CA HIS A 79 3.66 -7.65 -7.27
C HIS A 79 5.12 -7.60 -6.82
N VAL A 80 5.41 -8.01 -5.59
CA VAL A 80 6.77 -8.01 -5.03
C VAL A 80 7.66 -9.00 -5.77
N TRP A 81 7.19 -10.23 -5.96
CA TRP A 81 7.95 -11.30 -6.61
C TRP A 81 8.38 -10.92 -8.04
N LEU A 82 7.43 -10.49 -8.85
CA LEU A 82 7.72 -10.14 -10.25
C LEU A 82 8.60 -8.88 -10.36
N THR A 83 8.45 -7.91 -9.44
CA THR A 83 9.30 -6.71 -9.41
C THR A 83 10.74 -7.06 -9.09
N ILE A 84 10.98 -7.98 -8.13
CA ILE A 84 12.31 -8.48 -7.80
C ILE A 84 12.92 -9.21 -9.00
N GLN A 85 12.18 -10.13 -9.63
CA GLN A 85 12.66 -10.86 -10.80
C GLN A 85 13.07 -9.91 -11.94
N LEU A 86 12.18 -8.96 -12.29
CA LEU A 86 12.47 -7.96 -13.34
C LEU A 86 13.71 -7.12 -13.00
N LYS A 87 13.91 -6.80 -11.73
CA LYS A 87 15.09 -6.04 -11.28
C LYS A 87 16.38 -6.86 -11.45
N LEU A 88 16.35 -8.12 -11.07
CA LEU A 88 17.51 -9.02 -11.19
C LEU A 88 17.88 -9.22 -12.66
N GLU A 89 16.90 -9.51 -13.52
CA GLU A 89 17.12 -9.67 -14.97
C GLU A 89 17.66 -8.39 -15.60
N ASN A 90 17.08 -7.22 -15.29
CA ASN A 90 17.56 -5.94 -15.79
C ASN A 90 19.00 -5.62 -15.34
N ASN A 91 19.40 -6.07 -14.16
CA ASN A 91 20.76 -5.90 -13.69
C ASN A 91 21.73 -6.86 -14.38
N ALA A 92 21.32 -8.12 -14.61
CA ALA A 92 22.13 -9.14 -15.30
C ALA A 92 22.34 -8.79 -16.79
N ALA A 93 21.34 -8.17 -17.44
CA ALA A 93 21.40 -7.76 -18.84
C ALA A 93 22.22 -6.47 -19.09
N ARG A 94 22.69 -5.79 -18.06
CA ARG A 94 23.47 -4.54 -18.19
C ARG A 94 24.96 -4.82 -18.23
N GLU A 95 25.60 -4.41 -19.33
CA GLU A 95 27.06 -4.28 -19.34
C GLU A 95 27.50 -3.10 -18.46
N PRO A 96 28.66 -3.22 -17.75
CA PRO A 96 29.19 -2.13 -16.94
C PRO A 96 29.54 -0.94 -17.83
N TYR A 97 28.93 0.22 -17.62
CA TYR A 97 29.32 1.45 -18.29
C TYR A 97 30.63 1.98 -17.71
N VAL A 98 31.57 2.32 -18.56
CA VAL A 98 32.84 3.00 -18.20
C VAL A 98 32.56 4.39 -17.59
N PHE A 99 31.49 5.07 -18.06
CA PHE A 99 30.99 6.33 -17.49
C PHE A 99 29.51 6.23 -17.15
N LYS A 100 29.18 6.28 -15.86
CA LYS A 100 27.77 6.30 -15.38
C LYS A 100 27.20 7.73 -15.44
N ASN A 101 26.66 8.13 -16.57
CA ASN A 101 25.86 9.35 -16.67
C ASN A 101 24.37 9.00 -16.78
N THR A 102 23.65 9.03 -15.68
CA THR A 102 22.22 8.70 -15.61
C THR A 102 21.37 9.93 -15.92
N ILE A 103 21.32 10.35 -17.17
CA ILE A 103 20.65 11.57 -17.64
C ILE A 103 19.11 11.49 -17.53
N LYS A 104 18.51 10.30 -17.63
CA LYS A 104 17.03 10.13 -17.73
C LYS A 104 16.38 9.44 -16.53
N ALA A 105 17.11 8.80 -15.63
CA ALA A 105 16.51 8.09 -14.50
C ALA A 105 16.30 9.01 -13.29
N THR A 106 15.04 9.15 -12.85
CA THR A 106 14.69 9.91 -11.64
C THR A 106 15.25 9.24 -10.39
N LEU A 107 15.43 10.00 -9.31
CA LEU A 107 15.83 9.45 -8.01
C LEU A 107 14.84 8.37 -7.53
N SER A 108 13.54 8.62 -7.64
CA SER A 108 12.51 7.64 -7.28
C SER A 108 12.68 6.32 -8.03
N SER A 109 13.01 6.36 -9.33
CA SER A 109 13.28 5.15 -10.13
C SER A 109 14.52 4.38 -9.65
N ARG A 110 15.58 5.09 -9.24
CA ARG A 110 16.82 4.46 -8.76
C ARG A 110 16.64 3.76 -7.41
N TYR A 111 15.88 4.38 -6.52
CA TYR A 111 15.65 3.89 -5.16
C TYR A 111 14.39 3.04 -5.01
N MET A 112 13.69 2.71 -6.13
CA MET A 112 12.41 1.99 -6.12
C MET A 112 12.47 0.67 -5.36
N ILE A 113 13.56 -0.10 -5.47
CA ILE A 113 13.72 -1.37 -4.76
C ILE A 113 13.82 -1.15 -3.25
N TYR A 114 14.56 -0.12 -2.82
CA TYR A 114 14.73 0.18 -1.40
C TYR A 114 13.43 0.69 -0.77
N THR A 115 12.72 1.59 -1.46
CA THR A 115 11.41 2.05 -1.00
C THR A 115 10.39 0.91 -0.96
N GLY A 116 10.40 0.01 -1.97
CA GLY A 116 9.56 -1.19 -1.98
C GLY A 116 9.88 -2.16 -0.84
N LEU A 117 11.16 -2.36 -0.51
CA LEU A 117 11.57 -3.19 0.61
C LEU A 117 11.16 -2.57 1.96
N THR A 118 11.28 -1.26 2.10
CA THR A 118 10.79 -0.53 3.29
C THR A 118 9.28 -0.72 3.46
N VAL A 119 8.51 -0.60 2.38
CA VAL A 119 7.05 -0.84 2.39
C VAL A 119 6.73 -2.28 2.76
N LEU A 120 7.52 -3.26 2.30
CA LEU A 120 7.34 -4.68 2.68
C LEU A 120 7.53 -4.88 4.19
N VAL A 121 8.64 -4.37 4.75
CA VAL A 121 8.92 -4.46 6.21
C VAL A 121 7.82 -3.76 7.01
N PHE A 122 7.43 -2.57 6.57
CA PHE A 122 6.33 -1.83 7.17
C PHE A 122 5.01 -2.63 7.13
N LEU A 123 4.67 -3.24 6.01
CA LEU A 123 3.43 -4.01 5.87
C LEU A 123 3.40 -5.21 6.84
N VAL A 124 4.51 -5.92 7.00
CA VAL A 124 4.61 -7.03 7.96
C VAL A 124 4.33 -6.53 9.39
N TYR A 125 4.95 -5.42 9.79
CA TYR A 125 4.71 -4.82 11.11
C TYR A 125 3.26 -4.31 11.25
N HIS A 126 2.73 -3.66 10.22
CA HIS A 126 1.35 -3.17 10.20
C HIS A 126 0.31 -4.29 10.36
N LEU A 127 0.50 -5.40 9.64
CA LEU A 127 -0.38 -6.56 9.76
C LEU A 127 -0.27 -7.22 11.15
N TYR A 128 0.95 -7.33 11.69
CA TYR A 128 1.18 -7.83 13.02
C TYR A 128 0.45 -6.99 14.07
N GLN A 129 0.57 -5.66 13.98
CA GLN A 129 0.01 -4.74 14.97
C GLN A 129 -1.52 -4.60 14.84
N TYR A 130 -2.04 -4.32 13.64
CA TYR A 130 -3.45 -3.90 13.46
C TYR A 130 -4.36 -4.97 12.84
N THR A 131 -3.82 -5.98 12.17
CA THR A 131 -4.64 -7.09 11.62
C THR A 131 -4.65 -8.27 12.58
N LEU A 132 -3.49 -8.69 13.06
CA LEU A 132 -3.36 -9.76 14.05
C LEU A 132 -3.61 -9.25 15.48
N ARG A 133 -3.59 -7.92 15.70
CA ARG A 133 -3.86 -7.25 16.97
C ARG A 133 -2.98 -7.73 18.12
N VAL A 134 -1.73 -8.08 17.82
CA VAL A 134 -0.82 -8.58 18.84
C VAL A 134 -0.50 -7.49 19.85
N GLY A 135 -0.72 -7.78 21.14
CA GLY A 135 -0.57 -6.82 22.24
C GLY A 135 -1.83 -6.02 22.57
N TYR A 136 -2.96 -6.27 21.87
CA TYR A 136 -4.26 -5.66 22.17
C TYR A 136 -5.24 -6.72 22.68
N ASP A 137 -5.44 -6.75 24.02
CA ASP A 137 -6.37 -7.67 24.66
C ASP A 137 -7.82 -7.29 24.29
N PRO A 138 -8.60 -8.18 23.67
CA PRO A 138 -10.00 -7.91 23.33
C PRO A 138 -10.83 -7.44 24.52
N ALA A 139 -10.58 -7.94 25.74
CA ALA A 139 -11.32 -7.53 26.94
C ALA A 139 -11.13 -6.05 27.29
N GLN A 140 -10.00 -5.46 26.89
CA GLN A 140 -9.69 -4.04 27.13
C GLN A 140 -10.06 -3.13 25.96
N PHE A 141 -10.25 -3.72 24.77
CA PHE A 141 -10.53 -3.03 23.51
C PHE A 141 -11.90 -3.44 22.94
N THR A 142 -12.91 -3.49 23.81
CA THR A 142 -14.31 -3.71 23.43
C THR A 142 -15.10 -2.42 23.60
N THR A 143 -16.00 -2.13 22.66
CA THR A 143 -16.90 -0.98 22.70
C THR A 143 -18.24 -1.36 22.06
N PHE A 144 -19.22 -0.46 22.18
CA PHE A 144 -20.53 -0.61 21.57
C PHE A 144 -20.76 0.46 20.54
N ILE A 145 -21.35 0.09 19.41
CA ILE A 145 -21.80 0.97 18.32
C ILE A 145 -23.31 0.86 18.13
N SER A 146 -23.89 1.67 17.24
CA SER A 146 -25.33 1.67 16.95
C SER A 146 -26.16 1.88 18.23
N ASP A 147 -25.94 3.01 18.90
CA ASP A 147 -26.63 3.39 20.14
C ASP A 147 -26.50 2.35 21.27
N GLY A 148 -25.36 1.68 21.33
CA GLY A 148 -25.05 0.70 22.37
C GLY A 148 -25.62 -0.70 22.14
N THR A 149 -26.10 -1.00 20.95
CA THR A 149 -26.75 -2.32 20.64
C THR A 149 -25.79 -3.36 20.08
N VAL A 150 -24.67 -2.96 19.47
CA VAL A 150 -23.74 -3.88 18.82
C VAL A 150 -22.36 -3.80 19.48
N GLU A 151 -21.95 -4.91 20.10
CA GLU A 151 -20.61 -5.05 20.65
C GLU A 151 -19.59 -5.26 19.54
N THR A 152 -18.48 -4.53 19.57
CA THR A 152 -17.40 -4.62 18.59
C THR A 152 -16.03 -4.33 19.20
N PHE A 153 -14.98 -4.65 18.46
CA PHE A 153 -13.61 -4.30 18.84
C PHE A 153 -13.38 -2.78 18.68
N ASP A 154 -12.82 -2.14 19.71
CA ASP A 154 -12.54 -0.71 19.72
C ASP A 154 -11.27 -0.36 18.93
N VAL A 155 -11.46 -0.17 17.62
CA VAL A 155 -10.39 0.20 16.68
C VAL A 155 -9.91 1.63 16.95
N TYR A 156 -10.78 2.55 17.36
CA TYR A 156 -10.39 3.90 17.72
C TYR A 156 -9.36 3.89 18.86
N LYS A 157 -9.70 3.24 19.96
CA LYS A 157 -8.82 3.11 21.13
C LYS A 157 -7.51 2.40 20.78
N MET A 158 -7.57 1.37 19.95
CA MET A 158 -6.40 0.65 19.47
C MET A 158 -5.44 1.57 18.69
N ILE A 159 -5.95 2.39 17.78
CA ILE A 159 -5.15 3.33 16.99
C ILE A 159 -4.53 4.40 17.91
N VAL A 160 -5.32 4.97 18.82
CA VAL A 160 -4.81 5.95 19.79
C VAL A 160 -3.71 5.35 20.65
N ALA A 161 -3.93 4.16 21.23
CA ALA A 161 -2.94 3.47 22.05
C ALA A 161 -1.63 3.19 21.26
N GLY A 162 -1.76 2.72 20.01
CA GLY A 162 -0.60 2.44 19.15
C GLY A 162 0.21 3.69 18.83
N PHE A 163 -0.44 4.77 18.41
CA PHE A 163 0.24 6.01 18.01
C PHE A 163 0.59 6.95 19.17
N SER A 164 0.12 6.71 20.38
CA SER A 164 0.63 7.37 21.58
C SER A 164 2.10 7.01 21.86
N ASN A 165 2.57 5.89 21.33
CA ASN A 165 4.00 5.56 21.33
C ASN A 165 4.73 6.33 20.22
N VAL A 166 5.62 7.25 20.63
CA VAL A 166 6.38 8.13 19.71
C VAL A 166 7.21 7.33 18.71
N TRP A 167 7.81 6.21 19.12
CA TRP A 167 8.63 5.39 18.23
C TRP A 167 7.79 4.67 17.17
N CYS A 168 6.62 4.17 17.57
CA CYS A 168 5.65 3.60 16.64
C CYS A 168 5.22 4.65 15.60
N SER A 169 4.80 5.82 16.06
CA SER A 169 4.39 6.93 15.20
C SER A 169 5.51 7.37 14.25
N ALA A 170 6.74 7.52 14.75
CA ALA A 170 7.90 7.88 13.93
C ALA A 170 8.20 6.83 12.86
N PHE A 171 8.12 5.55 13.19
CA PHE A 171 8.29 4.45 12.23
C PHE A 171 7.22 4.49 11.13
N TYR A 172 5.94 4.69 11.49
CA TYR A 172 4.84 4.81 10.53
C TYR A 172 5.02 6.02 9.61
N ILE A 173 5.35 7.19 10.17
CA ILE A 173 5.59 8.41 9.40
C ILE A 173 6.73 8.20 8.39
N LEU A 174 7.86 7.62 8.83
CA LEU A 174 8.99 7.33 7.95
C LEU A 174 8.60 6.35 6.82
N ALA A 175 7.88 5.28 7.16
CA ALA A 175 7.44 4.30 6.17
C ALA A 175 6.49 4.91 5.14
N VAL A 176 5.57 5.79 5.56
CA VAL A 176 4.63 6.50 4.67
C VAL A 176 5.37 7.50 3.78
N LEU A 177 6.42 8.17 4.26
CA LEU A 177 7.29 9.01 3.41
C LEU A 177 8.01 8.19 2.34
N MET A 178 8.48 6.97 2.66
CA MET A 178 9.06 6.06 1.67
C MET A 178 7.98 5.55 0.69
N LEU A 179 6.77 5.30 1.17
CA LEU A 179 5.62 4.95 0.34
C LEU A 179 5.28 6.06 -0.67
N PHE A 180 5.37 7.35 -0.30
CA PHE A 180 5.18 8.45 -1.24
C PHE A 180 6.13 8.36 -2.44
N SER A 181 7.43 8.13 -2.19
CA SER A 181 8.43 7.97 -3.26
C SER A 181 8.12 6.74 -4.13
N HIS A 182 7.67 5.64 -3.52
CA HIS A 182 7.26 4.41 -4.20
C HIS A 182 6.05 4.63 -5.10
N LEU A 183 4.99 5.25 -4.58
CA LEU A 183 3.76 5.57 -5.32
C LEU A 183 4.02 6.53 -6.48
N ARG A 184 4.80 7.59 -6.25
CA ARG A 184 5.15 8.54 -7.31
C ARG A 184 5.73 7.83 -8.52
N HIS A 185 6.67 6.92 -8.33
CA HIS A 185 7.24 6.16 -9.43
C HIS A 185 6.29 5.07 -9.95
N GLY A 186 5.62 4.35 -9.05
CA GLY A 186 4.70 3.26 -9.40
C GLY A 186 3.56 3.73 -10.30
N VAL A 187 2.89 4.82 -9.93
CA VAL A 187 1.79 5.39 -10.73
C VAL A 187 2.29 5.85 -12.11
N GLN A 188 3.46 6.52 -12.18
CA GLN A 188 4.07 6.88 -13.46
C GLN A 188 4.35 5.64 -14.32
N SER A 189 4.89 4.57 -13.71
CA SER A 189 5.22 3.33 -14.40
C SER A 189 3.99 2.61 -14.97
N ILE A 190 2.82 2.70 -14.30
CA ILE A 190 1.57 2.15 -14.81
C ILE A 190 1.22 2.80 -16.16
N PHE A 191 1.19 4.13 -16.23
CA PHE A 191 0.89 4.86 -17.48
C PHE A 191 1.86 4.51 -18.61
N GLN A 192 3.16 4.42 -18.30
CA GLN A 192 4.18 4.03 -19.28
C GLN A 192 3.99 2.59 -19.76
N THR A 193 3.64 1.66 -18.88
CA THR A 193 3.47 0.25 -19.20
C THR A 193 2.26 0.01 -20.12
N VAL A 194 1.17 0.75 -19.90
CA VAL A 194 -0.04 0.67 -20.76
C VAL A 194 0.08 1.47 -22.06
N GLY A 195 1.26 2.06 -22.34
CA GLY A 195 1.52 2.77 -23.60
C GLY A 195 1.03 4.23 -23.64
N VAL A 196 0.54 4.77 -22.52
CA VAL A 196 0.12 6.18 -22.39
C VAL A 196 1.34 7.04 -22.05
N ASP A 197 2.32 7.10 -22.98
CA ASP A 197 3.55 7.90 -22.78
C ASP A 197 3.86 8.73 -24.03
N SER A 198 3.33 9.95 -24.08
CA SER A 198 3.69 10.96 -25.09
C SER A 198 4.25 12.22 -24.41
N ARG A 199 4.98 13.04 -25.17
CA ARG A 199 5.49 14.33 -24.67
C ARG A 199 4.39 15.24 -24.11
N LYS A 200 3.16 15.16 -24.66
CA LYS A 200 2.01 15.99 -24.26
C LYS A 200 1.37 15.47 -22.96
N ILE A 201 1.30 14.14 -22.79
CA ILE A 201 0.58 13.51 -21.66
C ILE A 201 1.50 13.32 -20.45
N ARG A 202 2.82 13.22 -20.65
CA ARG A 202 3.80 13.00 -19.57
C ARG A 202 3.70 13.99 -18.40
N PRO A 203 3.55 15.31 -18.61
CA PRO A 203 3.36 16.24 -17.48
C PRO A 203 2.10 15.96 -16.68
N LEU A 204 1.00 15.55 -17.33
CA LEU A 204 -0.27 15.24 -16.66
C LEU A 204 -0.14 14.03 -15.75
N TYR A 205 0.36 12.88 -16.25
CA TYR A 205 0.47 11.71 -15.38
C TYR A 205 1.55 11.86 -14.30
N ASN A 206 2.58 12.69 -14.52
CA ASN A 206 3.53 13.06 -13.48
C ASN A 206 2.84 13.86 -12.36
N PHE A 207 1.99 14.82 -12.73
CA PHE A 207 1.18 15.57 -11.77
C PHE A 207 0.24 14.64 -11.00
N VAL A 208 -0.49 13.76 -11.69
CA VAL A 208 -1.39 12.77 -11.06
C VAL A 208 -0.63 11.89 -10.06
N ALA A 209 0.54 11.39 -10.43
CA ALA A 209 1.36 10.54 -9.56
C ALA A 209 1.83 11.27 -8.30
N ILE A 210 2.23 12.55 -8.43
CA ILE A 210 2.65 13.38 -7.30
C ILE A 210 1.44 13.71 -6.42
N ALA A 211 0.33 14.16 -7.01
CA ALA A 211 -0.88 14.54 -6.28
C ALA A 211 -1.46 13.35 -5.52
N TYR A 212 -1.60 12.20 -6.17
CA TYR A 212 -2.05 10.97 -5.53
C TYR A 212 -1.14 10.56 -4.36
N GLY A 213 0.17 10.50 -4.60
CA GLY A 213 1.13 10.14 -3.55
C GLY A 213 1.11 11.13 -2.39
N ALA A 214 0.96 12.44 -2.65
CA ALA A 214 0.87 13.46 -1.61
C ALA A 214 -0.41 13.33 -0.77
N ILE A 215 -1.57 13.10 -1.40
CA ILE A 215 -2.84 12.87 -0.71
C ILE A 215 -2.74 11.65 0.21
N ILE A 216 -2.23 10.54 -0.30
CA ILE A 216 -2.04 9.31 0.48
C ILE A 216 -1.08 9.55 1.66
N CYS A 217 0.05 10.20 1.39
CA CYS A 217 1.08 10.47 2.40
C CYS A 217 0.56 11.39 3.50
N LEU A 218 0.03 12.55 3.14
CA LEU A 218 -0.48 13.52 4.11
C LEU A 218 -1.67 12.97 4.90
N GLY A 219 -2.57 12.24 4.22
CA GLY A 219 -3.71 11.63 4.88
C GLY A 219 -3.29 10.59 5.93
N PHE A 220 -2.39 9.67 5.61
CA PHE A 220 -1.92 8.69 6.60
C PHE A 220 -1.06 9.30 7.71
N ILE A 221 -0.24 10.31 7.41
CA ILE A 221 0.58 11.00 8.43
C ILE A 221 -0.29 11.82 9.40
N SER A 222 -1.43 12.33 8.94
CA SER A 222 -2.31 13.15 9.79
C SER A 222 -2.78 12.39 11.02
N VAL A 223 -2.98 11.07 10.94
CA VAL A 223 -3.48 10.25 12.06
C VAL A 223 -2.46 10.18 13.21
N PRO A 224 -1.24 9.65 13.04
CA PRO A 224 -0.27 9.60 14.14
C PRO A 224 0.12 10.98 14.64
N VAL A 225 0.20 12.00 13.78
CA VAL A 225 0.49 13.37 14.19
C VAL A 225 -0.64 13.92 15.09
N SER A 226 -1.90 13.69 14.73
CA SER A 226 -3.03 14.15 15.54
C SER A 226 -3.12 13.47 16.91
N VAL A 227 -2.73 12.19 16.99
CA VAL A 227 -2.62 11.48 18.28
C VAL A 227 -1.49 12.07 19.12
N LEU A 228 -0.30 12.26 18.55
CA LEU A 228 0.86 12.83 19.26
C LEU A 228 0.61 14.26 19.74
N LEU A 229 -0.15 15.06 19.00
CA LEU A 229 -0.56 16.41 19.39
C LEU A 229 -1.74 16.44 20.38
N GLY A 230 -2.33 15.28 20.71
CA GLY A 230 -3.47 15.17 21.61
C GLY A 230 -4.78 15.74 21.04
N ILE A 231 -4.87 15.87 19.70
CA ILE A 231 -6.11 16.24 18.99
C ILE A 231 -7.07 15.06 19.00
N ILE A 232 -6.54 13.86 18.80
CA ILE A 232 -7.25 12.58 18.94
C ILE A 232 -6.73 11.92 20.22
N LYS A 233 -7.67 11.56 21.12
CA LYS A 233 -7.35 11.00 22.46
C LYS A 233 -8.17 9.76 22.75
#